data_60108e0fd19323181f574d6c0db44c15
#
_entry.id   60108e0fd19323181f574d6c0db44c15
#
_cell.length_a   1.000
_cell.length_b   1.000
_cell.length_c   1.000
_cell.angle_alpha   90.00
_cell.angle_beta   90.00
_cell.angle_gamma   90.00
#
_symmetry.space_group_name_H-M   'P 1'
#
loop_
_entity.id
_entity.type
_entity.pdbx_description
1 polymer ?
#
loop_
_entity_poly.entity_id
_entity_poly.type
_entity_poly.pdbx_seq_one_letter_code
_entity_poly.pdbx_strand_id
1 'polypeptide(L)'
;DGGLLIPDTVKAQKLLERTAEQDLDAAQYALGKLYLSDDADVHDSAKGIYWLKRSADNGNDFAAYRLGKEYLSGNNVSKDAAAAAEYLRQAANNGNAYAQYLLGKLTLIGEGIPKDMDAAYEWFAAARDNGHAYAEFFMKRMERGEQEPPSVLLSATRLLYHMGNIFRDNAPAPAANGVQIDRK
;
A
#
# COMPACT_ATOMS: atom_id res chain seq x y z
N ASP A 1 3.97 -27.27 -27.97
CA ASP A 1 4.69 -27.11 -26.69
C ASP A 1 4.41 -25.72 -26.13
N GLY A 2 3.32 -25.62 -25.34
CA GLY A 2 3.00 -24.43 -24.57
C GLY A 2 3.87 -24.39 -23.34
N GLY A 3 5.16 -24.03 -23.49
CA GLY A 3 6.02 -23.73 -22.35
C GLY A 3 5.44 -22.56 -21.57
N LEU A 4 4.95 -22.80 -20.35
CA LEU A 4 4.71 -21.75 -19.38
C LEU A 4 5.99 -20.91 -19.31
N LEU A 5 5.91 -19.65 -19.72
CA LEU A 5 6.97 -18.67 -19.47
C LEU A 5 7.06 -18.49 -17.95
N ILE A 6 7.96 -19.23 -17.31
CA ILE A 6 8.35 -18.95 -15.94
C ILE A 6 8.97 -17.56 -15.98
N PRO A 7 8.42 -16.59 -15.24
CA PRO A 7 9.01 -15.25 -15.20
C PRO A 7 10.47 -15.38 -14.77
N ASP A 8 11.39 -14.93 -15.59
CA ASP A 8 12.81 -14.88 -15.24
C ASP A 8 13.01 -13.67 -14.30
N THR A 9 12.72 -13.92 -13.02
CA THR A 9 12.76 -12.91 -11.94
C THR A 9 14.16 -12.29 -11.83
N VAL A 10 15.21 -13.07 -12.05
CA VAL A 10 16.61 -12.59 -12.03
C VAL A 10 16.87 -11.65 -13.22
N LYS A 11 16.31 -11.94 -14.37
CA LYS A 11 16.44 -11.07 -15.55
C LYS A 11 15.63 -9.77 -15.36
N ALA A 12 14.43 -9.87 -14.81
CA ALA A 12 13.63 -8.70 -14.43
C ALA A 12 14.36 -7.82 -13.42
N GLN A 13 14.97 -8.42 -12.40
CA GLN A 13 15.79 -7.72 -11.42
C GLN A 13 16.89 -6.89 -12.10
N LYS A 14 17.71 -7.50 -12.98
CA LYS A 14 18.82 -6.79 -13.65
C LYS A 14 18.35 -5.63 -14.53
N LEU A 15 17.19 -5.77 -15.19
CA LEU A 15 16.61 -4.70 -16.00
C LEU A 15 16.11 -3.56 -15.11
N LEU A 16 15.43 -3.88 -14.00
CA LEU A 16 14.95 -2.89 -13.04
C LEU A 16 16.10 -2.16 -12.34
N GLU A 17 17.17 -2.86 -11.97
CA GLU A 17 18.37 -2.23 -11.36
C GLU A 17 18.94 -1.13 -12.28
N ARG A 18 19.16 -1.44 -13.54
CA ARG A 18 19.66 -0.48 -14.53
C ARG A 18 18.76 0.73 -14.72
N THR A 19 17.43 0.53 -14.65
CA THR A 19 16.44 1.58 -14.83
C THR A 19 16.26 2.41 -13.56
N ALA A 20 16.32 1.78 -12.39
CA ALA A 20 16.22 2.42 -11.08
C ALA A 20 17.43 3.33 -10.78
N GLU A 21 18.61 2.99 -11.31
CA GLU A 21 19.83 3.82 -11.23
C GLU A 21 19.70 5.14 -12.01
N GLN A 22 18.76 5.25 -12.95
CA GLN A 22 18.45 6.47 -13.69
C GLN A 22 17.46 7.40 -12.95
N ASP A 23 17.27 7.21 -11.67
CA ASP A 23 16.36 7.96 -10.80
C ASP A 23 14.87 7.95 -11.22
N LEU A 24 14.45 6.94 -11.98
CA LEU A 24 13.05 6.73 -12.30
C LEU A 24 12.33 6.12 -11.09
N ASP A 25 11.51 6.90 -10.44
CA ASP A 25 10.78 6.55 -9.21
C ASP A 25 9.93 5.28 -9.36
N ALA A 26 9.26 5.11 -10.50
CA ALA A 26 8.47 3.92 -10.79
C ALA A 26 9.32 2.64 -10.89
N ALA A 27 10.53 2.73 -11.48
CA ALA A 27 11.47 1.62 -11.55
C ALA A 27 12.04 1.28 -10.17
N GLN A 28 12.37 2.29 -9.38
CA GLN A 28 12.81 2.14 -7.99
C GLN A 28 11.72 1.47 -7.13
N TYR A 29 10.46 1.88 -7.27
CA TYR A 29 9.32 1.24 -6.61
C TYR A 29 9.17 -0.23 -7.01
N ALA A 30 9.22 -0.52 -8.32
CA ALA A 30 9.10 -1.88 -8.83
C ALA A 30 10.25 -2.78 -8.32
N LEU A 31 11.48 -2.27 -8.32
CA LEU A 31 12.65 -2.97 -7.80
C LEU A 31 12.56 -3.21 -6.30
N GLY A 32 12.12 -2.20 -5.54
CA GLY A 32 11.89 -2.33 -4.10
C GLY A 32 10.85 -3.40 -3.78
N LYS A 33 9.75 -3.46 -4.54
CA LYS A 33 8.74 -4.52 -4.42
C LYS A 33 9.31 -5.89 -4.75
N LEU A 34 10.13 -5.99 -5.79
CA LEU A 34 10.73 -7.25 -6.21
C LEU A 34 11.64 -7.80 -5.11
N TYR A 35 12.50 -6.96 -4.52
CA TYR A 35 13.35 -7.36 -3.38
C TYR A 35 12.57 -7.73 -2.12
N LEU A 36 11.33 -7.23 -1.95
CA LEU A 36 10.45 -7.59 -0.81
C LEU A 36 9.44 -8.70 -1.17
N SER A 37 9.59 -9.34 -2.34
CA SER A 37 8.74 -10.48 -2.69
C SER A 37 9.14 -11.75 -1.95
N ASP A 38 8.25 -12.74 -1.96
CA ASP A 38 8.52 -14.05 -1.34
C ASP A 38 9.44 -14.95 -2.22
N ASP A 39 9.95 -14.44 -3.34
CA ASP A 39 10.86 -15.16 -4.22
C ASP A 39 12.26 -15.21 -3.60
N ALA A 40 12.66 -16.39 -3.12
CA ALA A 40 13.92 -16.60 -2.40
C ALA A 40 15.17 -16.27 -3.24
N ASP A 41 15.06 -16.32 -4.57
CA ASP A 41 16.20 -16.06 -5.48
C ASP A 41 16.54 -14.56 -5.56
N VAL A 42 15.57 -13.69 -5.24
CA VAL A 42 15.74 -12.23 -5.34
C VAL A 42 15.47 -11.49 -4.03
N HIS A 43 14.93 -12.17 -3.02
CA HIS A 43 14.56 -11.54 -1.75
C HIS A 43 15.76 -10.91 -1.03
N ASP A 44 15.67 -9.61 -0.75
CA ASP A 44 16.63 -8.83 0.03
C ASP A 44 15.91 -7.65 0.69
N SER A 45 15.53 -7.83 1.96
CA SER A 45 14.78 -6.80 2.69
C SER A 45 15.51 -5.45 2.76
N ALA A 46 16.85 -5.47 2.93
CA ALA A 46 17.62 -4.24 3.03
C ALA A 46 17.62 -3.46 1.71
N LYS A 47 17.84 -4.15 0.59
CA LYS A 47 17.74 -3.53 -0.74
C LYS A 47 16.32 -3.10 -1.06
N GLY A 48 15.32 -3.90 -0.69
CA GLY A 48 13.92 -3.57 -0.91
C GLY A 48 13.52 -2.26 -0.21
N ILE A 49 13.87 -2.11 1.06
CA ILE A 49 13.63 -0.87 1.82
C ILE A 49 14.46 0.30 1.25
N TYR A 50 15.71 0.08 0.86
CA TYR A 50 16.54 1.12 0.25
C TYR A 50 15.88 1.70 -1.02
N TRP A 51 15.46 0.84 -1.95
CA TRP A 51 14.86 1.28 -3.20
C TRP A 51 13.49 1.92 -3.01
N LEU A 52 12.68 1.42 -2.06
CA LEU A 52 11.42 2.07 -1.71
C LEU A 52 11.64 3.48 -1.12
N LYS A 53 12.65 3.67 -0.26
CA LYS A 53 12.99 5.00 0.26
C LYS A 53 13.37 5.94 -0.85
N ARG A 54 14.27 5.53 -1.73
CA ARG A 54 14.69 6.35 -2.87
C ARG A 54 13.52 6.72 -3.79
N SER A 55 12.61 5.79 -4.04
CA SER A 55 11.39 6.05 -4.81
C SER A 55 10.45 7.04 -4.11
N ALA A 56 10.27 6.91 -2.79
CA ALA A 56 9.46 7.83 -2.00
C ALA A 56 10.07 9.25 -1.96
N ASP A 57 11.40 9.34 -1.82
CA ASP A 57 12.13 10.61 -1.87
C ASP A 57 12.00 11.31 -3.24
N ASN A 58 11.84 10.54 -4.32
CA ASN A 58 11.52 11.02 -5.66
C ASN A 58 10.02 11.30 -5.88
N GLY A 59 9.20 11.24 -4.82
CA GLY A 59 7.80 11.65 -4.84
C GLY A 59 6.81 10.53 -5.17
N ASN A 60 7.23 9.27 -5.22
CA ASN A 60 6.32 8.15 -5.46
C ASN A 60 5.48 7.85 -4.20
N ASP A 61 4.19 8.15 -4.26
CA ASP A 61 3.24 7.95 -3.15
C ASP A 61 2.97 6.47 -2.84
N PHE A 62 3.06 5.59 -3.84
CA PHE A 62 2.93 4.15 -3.63
C PHE A 62 4.13 3.58 -2.86
N ALA A 63 5.33 4.11 -3.10
CA ALA A 63 6.53 3.74 -2.36
C ALA A 63 6.44 4.22 -0.90
N ALA A 64 6.02 5.46 -0.69
CA ALA A 64 5.79 6.01 0.64
C ALA A 64 4.70 5.22 1.40
N TYR A 65 3.57 4.92 0.77
CA TYR A 65 2.54 4.06 1.36
C TYR A 65 3.08 2.67 1.71
N ARG A 66 3.84 2.05 0.82
CA ARG A 66 4.45 0.74 1.07
C ARG A 66 5.41 0.76 2.25
N LEU A 67 6.29 1.76 2.34
CA LEU A 67 7.18 1.95 3.50
C LEU A 67 6.41 2.10 4.80
N GLY A 68 5.35 2.90 4.81
CA GLY A 68 4.47 3.02 5.97
C GLY A 68 3.94 1.66 6.43
N LYS A 69 3.53 0.81 5.51
CA LYS A 69 3.10 -0.57 5.82
C LYS A 69 4.23 -1.45 6.36
N GLU A 70 5.42 -1.37 5.77
CA GLU A 70 6.57 -2.17 6.23
C GLU A 70 6.97 -1.79 7.66
N TYR A 71 7.01 -0.48 7.97
CA TYR A 71 7.28 -0.01 9.32
C TYR A 71 6.18 -0.35 10.34
N LEU A 72 4.91 -0.44 9.92
CA LEU A 72 3.82 -0.90 10.80
C LEU A 72 3.86 -2.40 11.05
N SER A 73 4.20 -3.19 10.04
CA SER A 73 4.24 -4.65 10.16
C SER A 73 5.47 -5.15 10.88
N GLY A 74 6.63 -4.53 10.66
CA GLY A 74 7.90 -4.98 11.18
C GLY A 74 8.46 -6.23 10.47
N ASN A 75 7.95 -6.57 9.27
CA ASN A 75 8.35 -7.80 8.57
C ASN A 75 9.75 -7.69 7.92
N ASN A 76 9.97 -6.61 7.17
CA ASN A 76 11.20 -6.39 6.41
C ASN A 76 12.10 -5.30 7.01
N VAL A 77 11.61 -4.63 8.04
CA VAL A 77 12.30 -3.59 8.79
C VAL A 77 11.78 -3.59 10.22
N SER A 78 12.57 -3.16 11.19
CA SER A 78 12.10 -3.04 12.58
C SER A 78 10.84 -2.18 12.67
N LYS A 79 9.84 -2.66 13.44
CA LYS A 79 8.59 -1.92 13.62
C LYS A 79 8.86 -0.53 14.20
N ASP A 80 8.34 0.50 13.54
CA ASP A 80 8.41 1.89 13.96
C ASP A 80 7.17 2.65 13.50
N ALA A 81 6.24 2.86 14.42
CA ALA A 81 4.97 3.51 14.12
C ALA A 81 5.13 5.01 13.82
N ALA A 82 6.15 5.67 14.37
CA ALA A 82 6.43 7.07 14.07
C ALA A 82 6.97 7.24 12.64
N ALA A 83 7.94 6.43 12.24
CA ALA A 83 8.42 6.40 10.87
C ALA A 83 7.30 6.02 9.89
N ALA A 84 6.45 5.06 10.25
CA ALA A 84 5.29 4.70 9.44
C ALA A 84 4.35 5.89 9.22
N ALA A 85 4.04 6.65 10.27
CA ALA A 85 3.17 7.82 10.18
C ALA A 85 3.75 8.90 9.25
N GLU A 86 5.06 9.12 9.26
CA GLU A 86 5.72 10.08 8.36
C GLU A 86 5.57 9.67 6.88
N TYR A 87 5.89 8.41 6.54
CA TYR A 87 5.71 7.93 5.17
C TYR A 87 4.24 7.88 4.73
N LEU A 88 3.34 7.50 5.64
CA LEU A 88 1.91 7.53 5.34
C LEU A 88 1.40 8.97 5.14
N ARG A 89 1.90 9.95 5.90
CA ARG A 89 1.55 11.35 5.72
C ARG A 89 2.00 11.88 4.36
N GLN A 90 3.21 11.52 3.93
CA GLN A 90 3.70 11.86 2.59
C GLN A 90 2.74 11.34 1.50
N ALA A 91 2.38 10.05 1.54
CA ALA A 91 1.45 9.48 0.57
C ALA A 91 0.03 10.03 0.69
N ALA A 92 -0.45 10.29 1.93
CA ALA A 92 -1.79 10.83 2.19
C ALA A 92 -1.96 12.24 1.64
N ASN A 93 -0.94 13.09 1.77
CA ASN A 93 -0.94 14.44 1.22
C ASN A 93 -1.00 14.44 -0.32
N ASN A 94 -0.50 13.40 -0.96
CA ASN A 94 -0.60 13.19 -2.41
C ASN A 94 -1.92 12.52 -2.84
N GLY A 95 -2.88 12.35 -1.92
CA GLY A 95 -4.21 11.82 -2.22
C GLY A 95 -4.31 10.29 -2.19
N ASN A 96 -3.30 9.58 -1.71
CA ASN A 96 -3.38 8.13 -1.58
C ASN A 96 -4.42 7.74 -0.52
N ALA A 97 -5.58 7.23 -0.95
CA ALA A 97 -6.72 6.93 -0.10
C ALA A 97 -6.40 5.87 0.99
N TYR A 98 -5.55 4.91 0.68
CA TYR A 98 -5.14 3.89 1.65
C TYR A 98 -4.21 4.45 2.72
N ALA A 99 -3.32 5.37 2.33
CA ALA A 99 -2.44 6.06 3.27
C ALA A 99 -3.25 6.98 4.19
N GLN A 100 -4.20 7.74 3.64
CA GLN A 100 -5.13 8.57 4.42
C GLN A 100 -5.90 7.74 5.44
N TYR A 101 -6.44 6.59 5.04
CA TYR A 101 -7.14 5.68 5.94
C TYR A 101 -6.24 5.14 7.06
N LEU A 102 -5.02 4.70 6.73
CA LEU A 102 -4.07 4.20 7.74
C LEU A 102 -3.63 5.31 8.70
N LEU A 103 -3.36 6.51 8.17
CA LEU A 103 -3.00 7.66 8.97
C LEU A 103 -4.14 8.06 9.91
N GLY A 104 -5.38 8.07 9.43
CA GLY A 104 -6.57 8.27 10.26
C GLY A 104 -6.66 7.26 11.41
N LYS A 105 -6.35 5.99 11.16
CA LYS A 105 -6.30 4.98 12.23
C LYS A 105 -5.19 5.23 13.25
N LEU A 106 -3.99 5.56 12.79
CA LEU A 106 -2.87 5.87 13.70
C LEU A 106 -3.18 7.09 14.57
N THR A 107 -3.77 8.13 13.97
CA THR A 107 -4.19 9.36 14.67
C THR A 107 -5.31 9.08 15.69
N LEU A 108 -6.27 8.21 15.33
CA LEU A 108 -7.39 7.85 16.21
C LEU A 108 -6.93 7.11 17.48
N ILE A 109 -5.95 6.21 17.35
CA ILE A 109 -5.47 5.39 18.47
C ILE A 109 -4.26 6.01 19.19
N GLY A 110 -3.55 6.93 18.54
CA GLY A 110 -2.33 7.54 19.07
C GLY A 110 -1.10 6.63 18.92
N GLU A 111 -1.03 5.81 17.85
CA GLU A 111 0.13 4.94 17.61
C GLU A 111 1.16 5.66 16.74
N GLY A 112 2.33 5.96 17.30
CA GLY A 112 3.43 6.65 16.62
C GLY A 112 3.25 8.16 16.44
N ILE A 113 2.04 8.68 16.66
CA ILE A 113 1.68 10.10 16.60
C ILE A 113 0.67 10.40 17.72
N PRO A 114 0.54 11.66 18.17
CA PRO A 114 -0.45 12.03 19.19
C PRO A 114 -1.87 11.63 18.75
N LYS A 115 -2.66 11.15 19.74
CA LYS A 115 -4.08 10.88 19.52
C LYS A 115 -4.83 12.18 19.27
N ASP A 116 -5.55 12.24 18.16
CA ASP A 116 -6.38 13.38 17.78
C ASP A 116 -7.60 12.87 17.00
N MET A 117 -8.78 13.02 17.61
CA MET A 117 -10.02 12.50 17.02
C MET A 117 -10.49 13.36 15.84
N ASP A 118 -10.32 14.67 15.92
CA ASP A 118 -10.75 15.58 14.86
C ASP A 118 -9.88 15.39 13.62
N ALA A 119 -8.56 15.35 13.79
CA ALA A 119 -7.64 15.06 12.71
C ALA A 119 -7.84 13.64 12.13
N ALA A 120 -8.17 12.65 12.94
CA ALA A 120 -8.50 11.31 12.46
C ALA A 120 -9.76 11.31 11.59
N TYR A 121 -10.79 12.06 11.98
CA TYR A 121 -12.01 12.22 11.19
C TYR A 121 -11.73 12.87 9.83
N GLU A 122 -10.90 13.92 9.81
CA GLU A 122 -10.49 14.58 8.56
C GLU A 122 -9.75 13.62 7.63
N TRP A 123 -8.84 12.80 8.16
CA TRP A 123 -8.15 11.78 7.36
C TRP A 123 -9.10 10.71 6.81
N PHE A 124 -10.09 10.26 7.59
CA PHE A 124 -11.10 9.33 7.08
C PHE A 124 -12.00 9.98 6.03
N ALA A 125 -12.36 11.25 6.20
CA ALA A 125 -13.13 11.99 5.20
C ALA A 125 -12.37 12.09 3.88
N ALA A 126 -11.09 12.48 3.92
CA ALA A 126 -10.24 12.52 2.74
C ALA A 126 -10.11 11.13 2.07
N ALA A 127 -9.93 10.08 2.87
CA ALA A 127 -9.86 8.70 2.36
C ALA A 127 -11.16 8.28 1.66
N ARG A 128 -12.33 8.60 2.22
CA ARG A 128 -13.64 8.36 1.61
C ARG A 128 -13.76 9.09 0.28
N ASP A 129 -13.41 10.35 0.24
CA ASP A 129 -13.53 11.19 -0.95
C ASP A 129 -12.58 10.71 -2.08
N ASN A 130 -11.46 10.11 -1.71
CA ASN A 130 -10.55 9.41 -2.62
C ASN A 130 -10.89 7.93 -2.84
N GLY A 131 -12.11 7.49 -2.46
CA GLY A 131 -12.66 6.18 -2.82
C GLY A 131 -12.31 5.02 -1.89
N HIS A 132 -11.83 5.28 -0.65
CA HIS A 132 -11.56 4.20 0.30
C HIS A 132 -12.84 3.70 0.97
N ALA A 133 -13.27 2.48 0.63
CA ALA A 133 -14.58 1.93 1.01
C ALA A 133 -14.85 1.84 2.53
N TYR A 134 -13.81 1.66 3.35
CA TYR A 134 -13.99 1.50 4.81
C TYR A 134 -13.90 2.80 5.59
N ALA A 135 -13.51 3.92 4.97
CA ALA A 135 -13.34 5.18 5.68
C ALA A 135 -14.67 5.68 6.27
N GLU A 136 -15.75 5.60 5.50
CA GLU A 136 -17.10 5.98 5.96
C GLU A 136 -17.56 5.21 7.19
N PHE A 137 -17.20 3.94 7.30
CA PHE A 137 -17.54 3.12 8.48
C PHE A 137 -16.91 3.70 9.76
N PHE A 138 -15.64 4.12 9.71
CA PHE A 138 -14.98 4.73 10.87
C PHE A 138 -15.56 6.08 11.21
N MET A 139 -15.89 6.91 10.22
CA MET A 139 -16.55 8.20 10.42
C MET A 139 -17.89 8.03 11.15
N LYS A 140 -18.77 7.14 10.67
CA LYS A 140 -20.06 6.85 11.31
C LYS A 140 -19.92 6.34 12.75
N ARG A 141 -18.86 5.59 13.05
CA ARG A 141 -18.59 5.16 14.42
C ARG A 141 -18.17 6.31 15.33
N MET A 142 -17.30 7.19 14.83
CA MET A 142 -16.87 8.38 15.55
C MET A 142 -18.07 9.31 15.86
N GLU A 143 -18.96 9.51 14.90
CA GLU A 143 -20.20 10.28 15.04
C GLU A 143 -21.14 9.71 16.13
N ARG A 144 -21.11 8.39 16.35
CA ARG A 144 -21.89 7.73 17.41
C ARG A 144 -21.23 7.77 18.79
N GLY A 145 -20.04 8.37 18.91
CA GLY A 145 -19.27 8.39 20.15
C GLY A 145 -18.66 7.04 20.55
N GLU A 146 -18.56 6.11 19.61
CA GLU A 146 -17.95 4.80 19.83
C GLU A 146 -16.42 4.94 19.82
N GLN A 147 -15.82 5.12 21.01
CA GLN A 147 -14.42 5.56 21.15
C GLN A 147 -13.35 4.54 20.78
N GLU A 148 -13.64 3.24 20.73
CA GLU A 148 -12.65 2.22 20.28
C GLU A 148 -13.32 1.06 19.57
N PRO A 149 -12.80 0.63 18.42
CA PRO A 149 -13.18 -0.68 17.90
C PRO A 149 -12.62 -1.73 18.88
N PRO A 150 -13.41 -2.71 19.34
CA PRO A 150 -12.88 -3.86 20.04
C PRO A 150 -11.73 -4.46 19.22
N SER A 151 -10.68 -4.95 19.88
CA SER A 151 -9.52 -5.59 19.23
C SER A 151 -9.91 -6.68 18.20
N VAL A 152 -11.07 -7.32 18.43
CA VAL A 152 -11.72 -8.27 17.53
C VAL A 152 -12.13 -7.61 16.20
N LEU A 153 -12.60 -6.36 16.22
CA LEU A 153 -13.04 -5.67 15.00
C LEU A 153 -11.86 -5.18 14.16
N LEU A 154 -10.75 -4.81 14.80
CA LEU A 154 -9.48 -4.54 14.11
C LEU A 154 -8.94 -5.80 13.42
N SER A 155 -9.10 -6.96 14.07
CA SER A 155 -8.74 -8.26 13.49
C SER A 155 -9.68 -8.65 12.34
N ALA A 156 -10.98 -8.40 12.48
CA ALA A 156 -11.97 -8.68 11.43
C ALA A 156 -11.78 -7.74 10.21
N THR A 157 -11.52 -6.46 10.43
CA THR A 157 -11.21 -5.53 9.31
C THR A 157 -9.87 -5.87 8.66
N ARG A 158 -8.88 -6.37 9.41
CA ARG A 158 -7.64 -6.91 8.86
C ARG A 158 -7.90 -8.15 7.99
N LEU A 159 -8.74 -9.06 8.48
CA LEU A 159 -9.13 -10.28 7.75
C LEU A 159 -9.90 -9.94 6.46
N LEU A 160 -10.89 -9.05 6.54
CA LEU A 160 -11.66 -8.58 5.38
C LEU A 160 -10.79 -7.82 4.36
N TYR A 161 -9.81 -7.06 4.82
CA TYR A 161 -8.85 -6.39 3.95
C TYR A 161 -7.94 -7.40 3.23
N HIS A 162 -7.45 -8.43 3.94
CA HIS A 162 -6.68 -9.52 3.32
C HIS A 162 -7.53 -10.32 2.33
N MET A 163 -8.78 -10.62 2.68
CA MET A 163 -9.71 -11.30 1.78
C MET A 163 -10.01 -10.44 0.53
N GLY A 164 -10.24 -9.14 0.69
CA GLY A 164 -10.45 -8.22 -0.43
C GLY A 164 -9.26 -8.10 -1.36
N ASN A 165 -8.03 -8.15 -0.85
CA ASN A 165 -6.81 -8.17 -1.66
C ASN A 165 -6.66 -9.50 -2.41
N ILE A 166 -6.91 -10.64 -1.73
CA ILE A 166 -6.88 -11.97 -2.37
C ILE A 166 -7.88 -12.05 -3.54
N PHE A 167 -9.09 -11.52 -3.36
CA PHE A 167 -10.10 -11.49 -4.43
C PHE A 167 -9.74 -10.53 -5.56
N ARG A 168 -9.05 -9.43 -5.29
CA ARG A 168 -8.61 -8.47 -6.31
C ARG A 168 -7.41 -8.97 -7.10
N ASP A 169 -6.47 -9.62 -6.44
CA ASP A 169 -5.28 -10.18 -7.06
C ASP A 169 -5.58 -11.44 -7.89
N ASN A 170 -6.71 -12.12 -7.58
CA ASN A 170 -7.19 -13.30 -8.29
C ASN A 170 -8.40 -13.02 -9.22
N ALA A 171 -8.82 -11.76 -9.38
CA ALA A 171 -9.88 -11.42 -10.32
C ALA A 171 -9.39 -11.67 -11.76
N PRO A 172 -10.12 -12.45 -12.58
CA PRO A 172 -9.75 -12.62 -13.98
C PRO A 172 -9.82 -11.25 -14.67
N ALA A 173 -8.82 -10.97 -15.51
CA ALA A 173 -8.80 -9.76 -16.32
C ALA A 173 -10.16 -9.60 -17.04
N PRO A 174 -10.73 -8.38 -17.10
CA PRO A 174 -11.99 -8.17 -17.81
C PRO A 174 -11.83 -8.64 -19.24
N ALA A 175 -12.74 -9.52 -19.66
CA ALA A 175 -12.77 -10.03 -21.03
C ALA A 175 -12.77 -8.84 -21.99
N ALA A 176 -11.78 -8.74 -22.87
CA ALA A 176 -11.77 -7.77 -23.94
C ALA A 176 -13.00 -8.02 -24.80
N ASN A 177 -14.02 -7.19 -24.66
CA ASN A 177 -15.17 -7.20 -25.54
C ASN A 177 -14.69 -6.89 -26.95
N GLY A 178 -14.59 -7.94 -27.77
CA GLY A 178 -14.29 -7.84 -29.18
C GLY A 178 -15.36 -7.00 -29.86
N VAL A 179 -14.98 -5.80 -30.26
CA VAL A 179 -15.78 -5.01 -31.20
C VAL A 179 -15.74 -5.75 -32.54
N GLN A 180 -16.81 -6.48 -32.85
CA GLN A 180 -17.05 -6.94 -34.23
C GLN A 180 -17.28 -5.72 -35.12
N ILE A 181 -16.30 -5.44 -35.96
CA ILE A 181 -16.47 -4.48 -37.05
C ILE A 181 -17.11 -5.26 -38.19
N ASP A 182 -18.43 -5.10 -38.36
CA ASP A 182 -19.14 -5.54 -39.55
C ASP A 182 -18.62 -4.74 -40.76
N ARG A 183 -17.89 -5.39 -41.63
CA ARG A 183 -17.59 -4.88 -42.99
C ARG A 183 -18.77 -5.20 -43.89
N LYS A 184 -19.52 -4.18 -44.26
CA LYS A 184 -20.31 -4.15 -45.50
C LYS A 184 -19.46 -3.60 -46.63
#